data_f2830c3265685d830c47fa63d6afaaf1
#
_entry.id   f2830c3265685d830c47fa63d6afaaf1
#
_cell.length_a   1.000
_cell.length_b   1.000
_cell.length_c   1.000
_cell.angle_alpha   90.00
_cell.angle_beta   90.00
_cell.angle_gamma   90.00
#
_symmetry.space_group_name_H-M   'P 1'
#
loop_
_entity.id
_entity.type
_entity.pdbx_description
1 polymer ?
#
loop_
_entity_poly.entity_id
_entity_poly.type
_entity_poly.pdbx_seq_one_letter_code
_entity_poly.pdbx_strand_id
1 'polypeptide(L)'
;MALVKVTLVAGAVAVQLFPQTFLLQQYRKIRARYDFENNELPIQKGIERRIKEALDDVNLVYRPMIPEERIKFFNVHDIEMFHAGSTYSKYGGLVGIPVNFEYNDSHINNGNISIQYAPLQWDAEATEEFHKSLVLSENAQKFAIAQQILKVATFDPIIKGVNVLADAVIGMGAYELLHSKLKVTKQQRDYYRETEVNEIISKFGDEYIQGGVEYYEKLSQKNRALRVLLGSKGKYMYTPVGNQTTWLTQKNIPISEQIDYFKQKMQNIQSQLV
;
A
#
# COMPACT_ATOMS: atom_id res chain seq x y z
N MET A 1 27.39 25.07 15.62
CA MET A 1 27.30 24.00 14.60
C MET A 1 26.65 22.72 15.11
N ALA A 2 27.03 22.16 16.27
CA ALA A 2 26.44 20.94 16.82
C ALA A 2 24.92 21.07 17.09
N LEU A 3 24.47 22.16 17.70
CA LEU A 3 23.07 22.41 18.01
C LEU A 3 22.19 22.43 16.74
N VAL A 4 22.64 23.09 15.67
CA VAL A 4 21.91 23.13 14.39
C VAL A 4 21.74 21.75 13.78
N LYS A 5 22.80 20.92 13.83
CA LYS A 5 22.75 19.52 13.33
C LYS A 5 21.76 18.69 14.13
N VAL A 6 21.77 18.79 15.47
CA VAL A 6 20.84 18.08 16.37
C VAL A 6 19.39 18.50 16.08
N THR A 7 19.14 19.79 15.89
CA THR A 7 17.78 20.30 15.57
C THR A 7 17.29 19.78 14.21
N LEU A 8 18.16 19.76 13.18
CA LEU A 8 17.80 19.22 11.87
C LEU A 8 17.45 17.70 11.94
N VAL A 9 18.23 16.95 12.70
CA VAL A 9 17.98 15.51 12.91
C VAL A 9 16.67 15.29 13.65
N ALA A 10 16.45 15.99 14.76
CA ALA A 10 15.20 15.91 15.52
C ALA A 10 13.99 16.30 14.66
N GLY A 11 14.13 17.33 13.81
CA GLY A 11 13.10 17.72 12.84
C GLY A 11 12.81 16.63 11.82
N ALA A 12 13.82 16.00 11.23
CA ALA A 12 13.65 14.91 10.26
C ALA A 12 12.94 13.69 10.88
N VAL A 13 13.31 13.32 12.09
CA VAL A 13 12.65 12.24 12.86
C VAL A 13 11.20 12.60 13.18
N ALA A 14 10.95 13.82 13.60
CA ALA A 14 9.61 14.30 13.91
C ALA A 14 8.70 14.24 12.66
N VAL A 15 9.16 14.72 11.52
CA VAL A 15 8.42 14.66 10.24
C VAL A 15 8.08 13.22 9.84
N GLN A 16 8.96 12.26 10.14
CA GLN A 16 8.73 10.85 9.85
C GLN A 16 7.76 10.18 10.83
N LEU A 17 7.86 10.48 12.14
CA LEU A 17 7.11 9.79 13.18
C LEU A 17 5.76 10.43 13.50
N PHE A 18 5.64 11.76 13.46
CA PHE A 18 4.41 12.45 13.88
C PHE A 18 3.18 12.04 13.08
N PRO A 19 3.21 11.90 11.73
CA PRO A 19 2.07 11.41 10.96
C PRO A 19 1.67 9.99 11.35
N GLN A 20 2.63 9.16 11.77
CA GLN A 20 2.42 7.75 12.14
C GLN A 20 2.07 7.55 13.63
N THR A 21 2.04 8.62 14.42
CA THR A 21 1.81 8.58 15.87
C THR A 21 0.86 9.70 16.31
N PHE A 22 1.39 10.83 16.77
CA PHE A 22 0.61 11.93 17.36
C PHE A 22 -0.40 12.55 16.40
N LEU A 23 -0.08 12.63 15.11
CA LEU A 23 -0.93 13.25 14.08
C LEU A 23 -1.79 12.21 13.32
N LEU A 24 -1.85 10.97 13.81
CA LEU A 24 -2.54 9.89 13.12
C LEU A 24 -4.03 10.22 12.84
N GLN A 25 -4.73 10.84 13.80
CA GLN A 25 -6.12 11.24 13.62
C GLN A 25 -6.31 12.40 12.62
N GLN A 26 -5.39 13.38 12.61
CA GLN A 26 -5.38 14.45 11.62
C GLN A 26 -5.11 13.90 10.22
N TYR A 27 -4.20 12.94 10.14
CA TYR A 27 -3.88 12.27 8.88
C TYR A 27 -5.09 11.48 8.34
N ARG A 28 -5.85 10.81 9.22
CA ARG A 28 -7.13 10.19 8.87
C ARG A 28 -8.11 11.23 8.32
N LYS A 29 -8.33 12.34 9.03
CA LYS A 29 -9.25 13.40 8.59
C LYS A 29 -8.94 13.97 7.21
N ILE A 30 -7.66 14.12 6.86
CA ILE A 30 -7.24 14.61 5.53
C ILE A 30 -7.54 13.58 4.43
N ARG A 31 -7.49 12.27 4.76
CA ARG A 31 -7.67 11.18 3.80
C ARG A 31 -9.08 10.63 3.73
N ALA A 32 -9.87 10.83 4.78
CA ALA A 32 -11.24 10.29 4.87
C ALA A 32 -12.16 10.92 3.82
N ARG A 33 -13.13 10.13 3.40
CA ARG A 33 -14.20 10.54 2.49
C ARG A 33 -15.38 11.05 3.30
N TYR A 34 -15.89 12.23 2.96
CA TYR A 34 -16.97 12.92 3.65
C TYR A 34 -18.19 13.09 2.75
N ASP A 35 -19.36 13.17 3.34
CA ASP A 35 -20.58 13.60 2.69
C ASP A 35 -20.67 15.15 2.60
N PHE A 36 -21.76 15.66 2.02
CA PHE A 36 -21.98 17.12 1.89
C PHE A 36 -22.20 17.82 3.23
N GLU A 37 -22.55 17.08 4.30
CA GLU A 37 -22.72 17.58 5.66
C GLU A 37 -21.43 17.50 6.48
N ASN A 38 -20.33 17.08 5.84
CA ASN A 38 -19.02 16.94 6.48
C ASN A 38 -18.96 15.78 7.51
N ASN A 39 -19.85 14.76 7.36
CA ASN A 39 -19.75 13.52 8.11
C ASN A 39 -18.90 12.52 7.34
N GLU A 40 -18.08 11.73 8.05
CA GLU A 40 -17.31 10.66 7.45
C GLU A 40 -18.21 9.56 6.92
N LEU A 41 -18.06 9.21 5.64
CA LEU A 41 -18.88 8.17 5.01
C LEU A 41 -18.60 6.81 5.63
N PRO A 42 -19.64 6.06 6.07
CA PRO A 42 -19.49 4.73 6.64
C PRO A 42 -19.02 3.74 5.57
N ILE A 43 -18.31 2.71 6.00
CA ILE A 43 -17.94 1.58 5.15
C ILE A 43 -19.19 0.77 4.81
N GLN A 44 -19.32 0.33 3.56
CA GLN A 44 -20.44 -0.51 3.15
C GLN A 44 -20.38 -1.88 3.85
N LYS A 45 -21.57 -2.42 4.23
CA LYS A 45 -21.67 -3.70 4.95
C LYS A 45 -20.96 -4.88 4.28
N GLY A 46 -20.97 -4.93 2.94
CA GLY A 46 -20.25 -5.96 2.19
C GLY A 46 -18.73 -5.87 2.37
N ILE A 47 -18.19 -4.66 2.45
CA ILE A 47 -16.77 -4.42 2.70
C ILE A 47 -16.44 -4.68 4.17
N GLU A 48 -17.31 -4.29 5.12
CA GLU A 48 -17.12 -4.60 6.55
C GLU A 48 -17.01 -6.11 6.78
N ARG A 49 -17.85 -6.90 6.11
CA ARG A 49 -17.76 -8.37 6.16
C ARG A 49 -16.37 -8.85 5.70
N ARG A 50 -15.88 -8.36 4.53
CA ARG A 50 -14.56 -8.74 4.01
C ARG A 50 -13.41 -8.30 4.93
N ILE A 51 -13.55 -7.15 5.59
CA ILE A 51 -12.58 -6.69 6.60
C ILE A 51 -12.52 -7.67 7.76
N LYS A 52 -13.69 -8.09 8.28
CA LYS A 52 -13.76 -9.02 9.39
C LYS A 52 -13.18 -10.39 9.01
N GLU A 53 -13.58 -10.94 7.87
CA GLU A 53 -13.04 -12.19 7.34
C GLU A 53 -11.52 -12.13 7.19
N ALA A 54 -11.00 -11.05 6.58
CA ALA A 54 -9.56 -10.88 6.41
C ALA A 54 -8.80 -10.75 7.74
N LEU A 55 -9.39 -10.10 8.75
CA LEU A 55 -8.78 -9.98 10.08
C LEU A 55 -8.77 -11.33 10.81
N ASP A 56 -9.86 -12.08 10.71
CA ASP A 56 -9.98 -13.43 11.29
C ASP A 56 -8.95 -14.37 10.65
N ASP A 57 -8.85 -14.38 9.32
CA ASP A 57 -7.88 -15.19 8.56
C ASP A 57 -6.42 -14.82 8.90
N VAL A 58 -6.12 -13.52 9.00
CA VAL A 58 -4.80 -13.06 9.47
C VAL A 58 -4.51 -13.59 10.87
N ASN A 59 -5.47 -13.51 11.80
CA ASN A 59 -5.31 -13.93 13.18
C ASN A 59 -5.20 -15.46 13.36
N LEU A 60 -5.62 -16.25 12.36
CA LEU A 60 -5.39 -17.70 12.36
C LEU A 60 -3.91 -18.07 12.18
N VAL A 61 -3.19 -17.32 11.36
CA VAL A 61 -1.81 -17.63 10.95
C VAL A 61 -0.78 -16.74 11.61
N TYR A 62 -1.06 -15.43 11.68
CA TYR A 62 -0.13 -14.43 12.22
C TYR A 62 -0.13 -14.40 13.74
N ARG A 63 1.06 -14.33 14.35
CA ARG A 63 1.23 -14.19 15.81
C ARG A 63 2.19 -13.04 16.12
N PRO A 64 1.91 -12.23 17.16
CA PRO A 64 0.76 -12.27 18.07
C PRO A 64 -0.55 -11.85 17.39
N MET A 65 -1.68 -12.29 17.97
CA MET A 65 -3.02 -11.90 17.50
C MET A 65 -3.17 -10.38 17.46
N ILE A 66 -3.80 -9.89 16.42
CA ILE A 66 -4.05 -8.45 16.23
C ILE A 66 -5.43 -8.12 16.79
N PRO A 67 -5.53 -7.31 17.87
CA PRO A 67 -6.82 -6.88 18.38
C PRO A 67 -7.54 -5.94 17.40
N GLU A 68 -8.82 -6.19 17.16
CA GLU A 68 -9.63 -5.38 16.24
C GLU A 68 -9.62 -3.89 16.62
N GLU A 69 -9.67 -3.58 17.91
CA GLU A 69 -9.69 -2.20 18.43
C GLU A 69 -8.39 -1.43 18.14
N ARG A 70 -7.33 -2.13 17.77
CA ARG A 70 -6.03 -1.53 17.40
C ARG A 70 -5.97 -1.05 15.96
N ILE A 71 -6.94 -1.42 15.11
CA ILE A 71 -7.00 -0.98 13.71
C ILE A 71 -8.31 -0.25 13.48
N LYS A 72 -8.23 0.96 12.93
CA LYS A 72 -9.40 1.71 12.47
C LYS A 72 -9.45 1.70 10.96
N PHE A 73 -10.54 1.16 10.43
CA PHE A 73 -10.86 1.17 9.01
C PHE A 73 -11.72 2.39 8.68
N PHE A 74 -11.51 2.99 7.51
CA PHE A 74 -12.26 4.16 7.05
C PHE A 74 -12.18 4.29 5.52
N ASN A 75 -13.17 4.95 4.90
CA ASN A 75 -13.17 5.20 3.46
C ASN A 75 -12.21 6.34 3.10
N VAL A 76 -11.42 6.16 2.03
CA VAL A 76 -10.55 7.20 1.48
C VAL A 76 -11.00 7.64 0.09
N HIS A 77 -10.65 8.87 -0.29
CA HIS A 77 -10.92 9.39 -1.63
C HIS A 77 -10.11 8.73 -2.73
N ASP A 78 -9.00 8.13 -2.35
CA ASP A 78 -8.03 7.55 -3.28
C ASP A 78 -8.53 6.23 -3.86
N ILE A 79 -7.93 5.82 -4.96
CA ILE A 79 -8.12 4.51 -5.60
C ILE A 79 -7.07 3.49 -5.15
N GLU A 80 -6.22 3.85 -4.21
CA GLU A 80 -5.19 2.98 -3.62
C GLU A 80 -5.45 2.79 -2.13
N MET A 81 -5.17 1.56 -1.67
CA MET A 81 -5.19 1.25 -0.25
C MET A 81 -4.23 2.15 0.52
N PHE A 82 -4.65 2.60 1.67
CA PHE A 82 -3.86 3.43 2.57
C PHE A 82 -3.62 2.74 3.90
N HIS A 83 -2.44 2.89 4.47
CA HIS A 83 -2.17 2.50 5.84
C HIS A 83 -1.25 3.52 6.55
N ALA A 84 -1.43 3.64 7.86
CA ALA A 84 -0.58 4.45 8.72
C ALA A 84 -0.62 3.94 10.15
N GLY A 85 0.41 4.27 10.94
CA GLY A 85 0.54 3.83 12.32
C GLY A 85 0.97 2.38 12.46
N SER A 86 0.81 1.82 13.65
CA SER A 86 1.14 0.44 13.96
C SER A 86 0.32 -0.05 15.15
N THR A 87 -0.13 -1.31 15.12
CA THR A 87 -0.85 -1.95 16.22
C THR A 87 -0.01 -2.06 17.51
N TYR A 88 1.29 -2.01 17.39
CA TYR A 88 2.22 -1.97 18.54
C TYR A 88 2.33 -0.58 19.16
N SER A 89 1.91 0.46 18.46
CA SER A 89 1.86 1.81 19.00
C SER A 89 0.62 2.00 19.86
N LYS A 90 0.71 2.81 20.93
CA LYS A 90 -0.47 3.23 21.71
C LYS A 90 -1.53 3.95 20.88
N TYR A 91 -1.15 4.49 19.72
CA TYR A 91 -2.04 5.21 18.81
C TYR A 91 -2.80 4.29 17.86
N GLY A 92 -2.39 3.00 17.74
CA GLY A 92 -2.98 2.03 16.83
C GLY A 92 -2.57 2.20 15.37
N GLY A 93 -3.25 1.49 14.49
CA GLY A 93 -3.10 1.55 13.05
C GLY A 93 -4.35 2.07 12.34
N LEU A 94 -4.18 2.66 11.18
CA LEU A 94 -5.23 3.09 10.26
C LEU A 94 -5.13 2.30 8.96
N VAL A 95 -6.27 1.85 8.44
CA VAL A 95 -6.38 1.25 7.12
C VAL A 95 -7.49 1.98 6.34
N GLY A 96 -7.12 2.63 5.25
CA GLY A 96 -8.04 3.33 4.37
C GLY A 96 -8.50 2.44 3.22
N ILE A 97 -9.81 2.29 3.10
CA ILE A 97 -10.48 1.52 2.05
C ILE A 97 -10.74 2.44 0.86
N PRO A 98 -10.22 2.12 -0.34
CA PRO A 98 -10.34 2.99 -1.49
C PRO A 98 -11.73 2.94 -2.09
N VAL A 99 -12.11 4.04 -2.76
CA VAL A 99 -13.45 4.21 -3.36
C VAL A 99 -13.79 3.13 -4.38
N ASN A 100 -12.82 2.59 -5.09
CA ASN A 100 -13.04 1.58 -6.12
C ASN A 100 -13.44 0.20 -5.57
N PHE A 101 -13.39 -0.04 -4.25
CA PHE A 101 -13.96 -1.25 -3.63
C PHE A 101 -15.48 -1.28 -3.69
N GLU A 102 -16.12 -0.13 -3.93
CA GLU A 102 -17.55 0.00 -4.16
C GLU A 102 -17.93 -0.16 -5.64
N TYR A 103 -16.93 -0.22 -6.55
CA TYR A 103 -17.19 -0.27 -7.98
C TYR A 103 -17.60 -1.68 -8.44
N ASN A 104 -18.52 -1.69 -9.40
CA ASN A 104 -18.91 -2.87 -10.17
C ASN A 104 -18.90 -2.50 -11.66
N ASP A 105 -19.12 -3.46 -12.53
CA ASP A 105 -19.06 -3.25 -13.99
C ASP A 105 -20.02 -2.16 -14.49
N SER A 106 -21.12 -1.86 -13.77
CA SER A 106 -22.07 -0.81 -14.13
C SER A 106 -21.57 0.61 -13.83
N HIS A 107 -20.61 0.79 -12.93
CA HIS A 107 -20.03 2.09 -12.58
C HIS A 107 -18.99 2.60 -13.58
N ILE A 108 -18.50 1.73 -14.47
CA ILE A 108 -17.44 2.04 -15.44
C ILE A 108 -17.83 3.16 -16.41
N ASN A 109 -19.13 3.34 -16.69
CA ASN A 109 -19.59 4.24 -17.76
C ASN A 109 -19.86 5.69 -17.32
N ASN A 110 -19.73 6.07 -16.04
CA ASN A 110 -20.29 7.34 -15.54
C ASN A 110 -19.30 8.28 -14.83
N GLY A 111 -17.99 8.07 -14.89
CA GLY A 111 -17.06 8.82 -14.06
C GLY A 111 -16.13 9.79 -14.79
N ASN A 112 -16.27 11.08 -14.53
CA ASN A 112 -15.20 12.06 -14.75
C ASN A 112 -14.09 11.81 -13.72
N ILE A 113 -13.07 11.03 -14.10
CA ILE A 113 -11.92 10.76 -13.23
C ILE A 113 -10.88 11.86 -13.45
N SER A 114 -10.59 12.63 -12.42
CA SER A 114 -9.49 13.58 -12.39
C SER A 114 -8.29 12.95 -11.67
N ILE A 115 -7.15 12.85 -12.35
CA ILE A 115 -5.92 12.30 -11.79
C ILE A 115 -4.92 13.43 -11.55
N GLN A 116 -4.69 13.76 -10.29
CA GLN A 116 -3.63 14.68 -9.83
C GLN A 116 -3.51 15.99 -10.60
N TYR A 117 -4.62 16.62 -10.99
CA TYR A 117 -4.65 17.91 -11.72
C TYR A 117 -3.82 17.92 -13.04
N ALA A 118 -3.39 16.77 -13.54
CA ALA A 118 -2.70 16.69 -14.82
C ALA A 118 -3.72 16.58 -15.96
N PRO A 119 -3.54 17.33 -17.07
CA PRO A 119 -4.36 17.13 -18.24
C PRO A 119 -4.11 15.71 -18.78
N LEU A 120 -5.19 14.93 -18.87
CA LEU A 120 -5.13 13.59 -19.41
C LEU A 120 -5.07 13.67 -20.95
N GLN A 121 -4.20 12.88 -21.54
CA GLN A 121 -4.27 12.59 -22.96
C GLN A 121 -5.34 11.52 -23.15
N TRP A 122 -6.52 11.95 -23.61
CA TRP A 122 -7.65 11.03 -23.83
C TRP A 122 -7.31 10.03 -24.93
N ASP A 123 -7.12 8.80 -24.51
CA ASP A 123 -7.02 7.61 -25.34
C ASP A 123 -8.17 6.69 -24.90
N ALA A 124 -9.04 6.33 -25.84
CA ALA A 124 -10.26 5.58 -25.53
C ALA A 124 -9.94 4.18 -24.97
N GLU A 125 -8.94 3.50 -25.56
CA GLU A 125 -8.52 2.16 -25.15
C GLU A 125 -7.87 2.20 -23.77
N ALA A 126 -6.94 3.14 -23.53
CA ALA A 126 -6.29 3.30 -22.24
C ALA A 126 -7.29 3.73 -21.14
N THR A 127 -8.32 4.52 -21.47
CA THR A 127 -9.37 4.90 -20.54
C THR A 127 -10.22 3.70 -20.13
N GLU A 128 -10.61 2.87 -21.10
CA GLU A 128 -11.35 1.65 -20.83
C GLU A 128 -10.52 0.65 -20.00
N GLU A 129 -9.24 0.47 -20.37
CA GLU A 129 -8.31 -0.37 -19.60
C GLU A 129 -8.16 0.13 -18.16
N PHE A 130 -8.05 1.44 -17.98
CA PHE A 130 -8.00 2.05 -16.65
C PHE A 130 -9.25 1.74 -15.83
N HIS A 131 -10.44 1.96 -16.38
CA HIS A 131 -11.69 1.69 -15.69
C HIS A 131 -11.82 0.20 -15.31
N LYS A 132 -11.56 -0.72 -16.23
CA LYS A 132 -11.58 -2.16 -15.97
C LYS A 132 -10.60 -2.59 -14.87
N SER A 133 -9.49 -1.87 -14.74
CA SER A 133 -8.49 -2.15 -13.71
C SER A 133 -8.93 -1.75 -12.29
N LEU A 134 -9.93 -0.88 -12.16
CA LEU A 134 -10.44 -0.42 -10.86
C LEU A 134 -11.44 -1.39 -10.23
N VAL A 135 -12.06 -2.26 -11.01
CA VAL A 135 -13.02 -3.26 -10.50
C VAL A 135 -12.25 -4.48 -10.02
N LEU A 136 -12.42 -4.79 -8.74
CA LEU A 136 -11.76 -5.92 -8.05
C LEU A 136 -12.79 -6.93 -7.56
N SER A 137 -12.50 -8.21 -7.71
CA SER A 137 -13.29 -9.27 -7.09
C SER A 137 -13.23 -9.22 -5.56
N GLU A 138 -14.15 -9.92 -4.89
CA GLU A 138 -14.13 -10.02 -3.41
C GLU A 138 -12.81 -10.63 -2.91
N ASN A 139 -12.24 -11.61 -3.60
CA ASN A 139 -10.97 -12.23 -3.24
C ASN A 139 -9.79 -11.26 -3.36
N ALA A 140 -9.75 -10.45 -4.45
CA ALA A 140 -8.73 -9.42 -4.61
C ALA A 140 -8.84 -8.31 -3.56
N GLN A 141 -10.07 -7.95 -3.15
CA GLN A 141 -10.30 -7.01 -2.07
C GLN A 141 -9.89 -7.56 -0.70
N LYS A 142 -10.23 -8.83 -0.39
CA LYS A 142 -9.79 -9.52 0.84
C LYS A 142 -8.26 -9.59 0.90
N PHE A 143 -7.62 -9.96 -0.20
CA PHE A 143 -6.16 -9.95 -0.31
C PHE A 143 -5.57 -8.58 0.01
N ALA A 144 -6.06 -7.51 -0.62
CA ALA A 144 -5.58 -6.15 -0.40
C ALA A 144 -5.77 -5.69 1.05
N ILE A 145 -6.93 -6.01 1.67
CA ILE A 145 -7.23 -5.71 3.07
C ILE A 145 -6.24 -6.44 3.99
N ALA A 146 -6.07 -7.76 3.82
CA ALA A 146 -5.14 -8.57 4.62
C ALA A 146 -3.70 -8.05 4.53
N GLN A 147 -3.28 -7.63 3.33
CA GLN A 147 -1.97 -7.03 3.13
C GLN A 147 -1.79 -5.75 3.96
N GLN A 148 -2.79 -4.87 4.01
CA GLN A 148 -2.68 -3.65 4.81
C GLN A 148 -2.77 -3.93 6.32
N ILE A 149 -3.58 -4.90 6.75
CA ILE A 149 -3.62 -5.38 8.15
C ILE A 149 -2.23 -5.83 8.58
N LEU A 150 -1.56 -6.67 7.80
CA LEU A 150 -0.20 -7.14 8.09
C LEU A 150 0.81 -5.99 8.11
N LYS A 151 0.68 -5.00 7.20
CA LYS A 151 1.57 -3.83 7.17
C LYS A 151 1.45 -2.94 8.42
N VAL A 152 0.24 -2.77 8.98
CA VAL A 152 0.06 -2.02 10.24
C VAL A 152 0.38 -2.89 11.47
N ALA A 153 0.34 -4.22 11.34
CA ALA A 153 0.76 -5.16 12.37
C ALA A 153 2.29 -5.32 12.46
N THR A 154 3.04 -4.29 12.09
CA THR A 154 4.51 -4.29 12.14
C THR A 154 5.02 -3.10 12.95
N PHE A 155 6.27 -3.17 13.41
CA PHE A 155 6.98 -2.03 14.03
C PHE A 155 7.51 -1.01 13.03
N ASP A 156 7.09 -1.08 11.77
CA ASP A 156 7.68 -0.32 10.67
C ASP A 156 7.83 1.19 10.91
N PRO A 157 6.83 1.93 11.43
CA PRO A 157 7.00 3.35 11.71
C PRO A 157 8.12 3.64 12.72
N ILE A 158 8.24 2.80 13.75
CA ILE A 158 9.26 2.94 14.79
C ILE A 158 10.64 2.63 14.20
N ILE A 159 10.75 1.54 13.44
CA ILE A 159 12.00 1.14 12.77
C ILE A 159 12.45 2.23 11.78
N LYS A 160 11.52 2.80 11.02
CA LYS A 160 11.82 3.93 10.12
C LYS A 160 12.36 5.14 10.89
N GLY A 161 11.77 5.48 12.04
CA GLY A 161 12.25 6.56 12.90
C GLY A 161 13.64 6.32 13.45
N VAL A 162 13.91 5.10 13.95
CA VAL A 162 15.23 4.70 14.46
C VAL A 162 16.29 4.76 13.34
N ASN A 163 15.94 4.38 12.11
CA ASN A 163 16.88 4.46 10.99
C ASN A 163 17.21 5.90 10.60
N VAL A 164 16.24 6.81 10.61
CA VAL A 164 16.49 8.24 10.37
C VAL A 164 17.46 8.78 11.43
N LEU A 165 17.30 8.36 12.70
CA LEU A 165 18.28 8.69 13.75
C LEU A 165 19.65 8.11 13.47
N ALA A 166 19.74 6.84 13.11
CA ALA A 166 20.99 6.18 12.77
C ALA A 166 21.68 6.84 11.57
N ASP A 167 20.92 7.09 10.48
CA ASP A 167 21.43 7.79 9.28
C ASP A 167 21.97 9.18 9.63
N ALA A 168 21.31 9.88 10.54
CA ALA A 168 21.73 11.21 10.96
C ALA A 168 22.97 11.19 11.86
N VAL A 169 23.10 10.24 12.80
CA VAL A 169 24.29 10.06 13.64
C VAL A 169 25.48 9.65 12.79
N ILE A 170 25.28 8.76 11.83
CA ILE A 170 26.33 8.30 10.91
C ILE A 170 26.72 9.40 9.92
N GLY A 171 25.76 10.18 9.41
CA GLY A 171 26.00 11.33 8.52
C GLY A 171 26.83 12.44 9.15
N MET A 172 26.93 12.48 10.49
CA MET A 172 27.82 13.39 11.20
C MET A 172 29.29 12.93 11.25
N GLY A 173 29.57 11.66 10.97
CA GLY A 173 30.92 11.08 11.12
C GLY A 173 31.59 10.49 9.86
N ALA A 174 30.79 9.99 8.89
CA ALA A 174 31.34 9.23 7.74
C ALA A 174 30.42 9.21 6.52
N TYR A 175 30.06 10.40 6.03
CA TYR A 175 28.98 10.60 5.04
C TYR A 175 29.11 9.80 3.73
N GLU A 176 30.30 9.61 3.19
CA GLU A 176 30.45 9.04 1.85
C GLU A 176 30.50 7.50 1.78
N LEU A 177 31.04 6.84 2.78
CA LEU A 177 31.23 5.37 2.77
C LEU A 177 30.01 4.59 3.26
N LEU A 178 29.19 5.18 4.13
CA LEU A 178 28.05 4.52 4.76
C LEU A 178 26.72 4.80 4.05
N HIS A 179 26.57 5.93 3.37
CA HIS A 179 25.35 6.30 2.68
C HIS A 179 24.94 5.30 1.58
N SER A 180 25.90 4.78 0.83
CA SER A 180 25.63 3.75 -0.19
C SER A 180 25.20 2.41 0.43
N LYS A 181 25.84 1.99 1.52
CA LYS A 181 25.51 0.72 2.22
C LYS A 181 24.17 0.79 2.96
N LEU A 182 23.83 1.94 3.57
CA LEU A 182 22.56 2.12 4.28
C LEU A 182 21.37 2.22 3.32
N LYS A 183 21.57 2.78 2.12
CA LYS A 183 20.57 2.83 1.07
C LYS A 183 20.21 1.44 0.58
N VAL A 184 21.20 0.59 0.38
CA VAL A 184 21.03 -0.83 0.01
C VAL A 184 20.31 -1.60 1.12
N THR A 185 20.67 -1.41 2.39
CA THR A 185 20.02 -2.11 3.51
C THR A 185 18.55 -1.72 3.70
N LYS A 186 18.18 -0.45 3.46
CA LYS A 186 16.77 -0.01 3.51
C LYS A 186 15.94 -0.63 2.39
N GLN A 187 16.46 -0.64 1.18
CA GLN A 187 15.80 -1.25 0.02
C GLN A 187 15.64 -2.77 0.20
N GLN A 188 16.68 -3.46 0.66
CA GLN A 188 16.61 -4.88 0.98
C GLN A 188 15.54 -5.17 2.03
N ARG A 189 15.46 -4.37 3.10
CA ARG A 189 14.48 -4.58 4.17
C ARG A 189 13.05 -4.39 3.71
N ASP A 190 12.75 -3.34 2.91
CA ASP A 190 11.42 -3.11 2.38
C ASP A 190 11.02 -4.25 1.40
N TYR A 191 11.97 -4.77 0.63
CA TYR A 191 11.81 -5.96 -0.21
C TYR A 191 11.52 -7.22 0.63
N TYR A 192 12.34 -7.51 1.65
CA TYR A 192 12.13 -8.67 2.53
C TYR A 192 10.78 -8.62 3.23
N ARG A 193 10.36 -7.46 3.66
CA ARG A 193 9.06 -7.30 4.34
C ARG A 193 7.88 -7.55 3.41
N GLU A 194 7.89 -7.03 2.18
CA GLU A 194 6.83 -7.34 1.21
C GLU A 194 6.81 -8.83 0.87
N THR A 195 7.98 -9.45 0.74
CA THR A 195 8.10 -10.90 0.53
C THR A 195 7.50 -11.66 1.70
N GLU A 196 7.82 -11.28 2.94
CA GLU A 196 7.28 -11.89 4.15
C GLU A 196 5.75 -11.75 4.23
N VAL A 197 5.21 -10.55 3.96
CA VAL A 197 3.76 -10.31 3.92
C VAL A 197 3.10 -11.21 2.88
N ASN A 198 3.63 -11.29 1.67
CA ASN A 198 3.09 -12.14 0.61
C ASN A 198 3.17 -13.63 0.99
N GLU A 199 4.26 -14.05 1.65
CA GLU A 199 4.40 -15.43 2.13
C GLU A 199 3.36 -15.76 3.20
N ILE A 200 3.11 -14.86 4.16
CA ILE A 200 2.08 -15.04 5.18
C ILE A 200 0.70 -15.14 4.53
N ILE A 201 0.35 -14.23 3.61
CA ILE A 201 -0.95 -14.22 2.94
C ILE A 201 -1.14 -15.50 2.11
N SER A 202 -0.10 -16.01 1.47
CA SER A 202 -0.21 -17.24 0.68
C SER A 202 -0.58 -18.49 1.51
N LYS A 203 -0.48 -18.40 2.84
CA LYS A 203 -0.87 -19.46 3.78
C LYS A 203 -2.34 -19.40 4.18
N PHE A 204 -3.08 -18.34 3.80
CA PHE A 204 -4.50 -18.20 4.13
C PHE A 204 -5.42 -19.01 3.21
N GLY A 205 -4.88 -19.60 2.15
CA GLY A 205 -5.63 -20.46 1.22
C GLY A 205 -5.73 -19.91 -0.21
N ASP A 206 -6.40 -20.70 -1.05
CA ASP A 206 -6.45 -20.49 -2.50
C ASP A 206 -7.12 -19.19 -2.89
N GLU A 207 -8.15 -18.74 -2.14
CA GLU A 207 -8.86 -17.49 -2.37
C GLU A 207 -7.90 -16.28 -2.31
N TYR A 208 -6.96 -16.30 -1.37
CA TYR A 208 -5.97 -15.23 -1.23
C TYR A 208 -4.89 -15.28 -2.30
N ILE A 209 -4.52 -16.49 -2.75
CA ILE A 209 -3.55 -16.64 -3.84
C ILE A 209 -4.15 -16.14 -5.15
N GLN A 210 -5.40 -16.54 -5.46
CA GLN A 210 -6.15 -16.04 -6.63
C GLN A 210 -6.37 -14.53 -6.54
N GLY A 211 -6.80 -14.05 -5.37
CA GLY A 211 -6.97 -12.64 -5.09
C GLY A 211 -5.68 -11.83 -5.28
N GLY A 212 -4.54 -12.39 -4.89
CA GLY A 212 -3.22 -11.79 -5.08
C GLY A 212 -2.82 -11.68 -6.55
N VAL A 213 -3.05 -12.74 -7.34
CA VAL A 213 -2.82 -12.70 -8.80
C VAL A 213 -3.66 -11.58 -9.42
N GLU A 214 -4.97 -11.60 -9.18
CA GLU A 214 -5.89 -10.59 -9.73
C GLU A 214 -5.51 -9.17 -9.29
N TYR A 215 -5.27 -8.96 -8.00
CA TYR A 215 -4.92 -7.64 -7.47
C TYR A 215 -3.71 -7.04 -8.16
N TYR A 216 -2.62 -7.81 -8.31
CA TYR A 216 -1.41 -7.31 -8.94
C TYR A 216 -1.54 -7.19 -10.46
N GLU A 217 -2.31 -8.05 -11.13
CA GLU A 217 -2.63 -7.91 -12.56
C GLU A 217 -3.43 -6.62 -12.81
N LYS A 218 -4.46 -6.34 -12.01
CA LYS A 218 -5.24 -5.11 -12.06
C LYS A 218 -4.38 -3.87 -11.77
N LEU A 219 -3.47 -3.96 -10.80
CA LEU A 219 -2.54 -2.88 -10.49
C LEU A 219 -1.56 -2.63 -11.66
N SER A 220 -1.03 -3.69 -12.28
CA SER A 220 -0.21 -3.59 -13.49
C SER A 220 -1.00 -2.95 -14.65
N GLN A 221 -2.23 -3.40 -14.89
CA GLN A 221 -3.14 -2.87 -15.89
C GLN A 221 -3.41 -1.37 -15.66
N LYS A 222 -3.75 -0.98 -14.43
CA LYS A 222 -3.91 0.42 -14.03
C LYS A 222 -2.69 1.27 -14.39
N ASN A 223 -1.50 0.80 -14.05
CA ASN A 223 -0.26 1.54 -14.27
C ASN A 223 0.09 1.65 -15.77
N ARG A 224 -0.21 0.63 -16.59
CA ARG A 224 -0.06 0.70 -18.04
C ARG A 224 -1.00 1.73 -18.66
N ALA A 225 -2.25 1.72 -18.26
CA ALA A 225 -3.22 2.72 -18.70
C ALA A 225 -2.78 4.15 -18.30
N LEU A 226 -2.36 4.35 -17.04
CA LEU A 226 -1.83 5.62 -16.57
C LEU A 226 -0.55 6.05 -17.32
N ARG A 227 0.29 5.12 -17.74
CA ARG A 227 1.45 5.41 -18.58
C ARG A 227 1.06 6.11 -19.89
N VAL A 228 -0.05 5.70 -20.48
CA VAL A 228 -0.58 6.31 -21.72
C VAL A 228 -1.28 7.63 -21.39
N LEU A 229 -2.25 7.62 -20.47
CA LEU A 229 -3.10 8.76 -20.15
C LEU A 229 -2.33 9.98 -19.61
N LEU A 230 -1.23 9.77 -18.89
CA LEU A 230 -0.36 10.84 -18.37
C LEU A 230 0.76 11.25 -19.35
N GLY A 231 0.82 10.67 -20.55
CA GLY A 231 1.78 11.01 -21.58
C GLY A 231 3.24 10.87 -21.12
N SER A 232 4.05 11.93 -21.30
CA SER A 232 5.47 11.93 -20.92
C SER A 232 5.68 11.68 -19.41
N LYS A 233 4.82 12.24 -18.56
CA LYS A 233 4.85 12.00 -17.11
C LYS A 233 4.58 10.53 -16.79
N GLY A 234 3.60 9.92 -17.45
CA GLY A 234 3.29 8.49 -17.28
C GLY A 234 4.45 7.59 -17.71
N LYS A 235 5.10 7.90 -18.82
CA LYS A 235 6.30 7.18 -19.30
C LYS A 235 7.48 7.29 -18.30
N TYR A 236 7.57 8.39 -17.59
CA TYR A 236 8.55 8.56 -16.50
C TYR A 236 8.20 7.77 -15.25
N MET A 237 6.91 7.66 -14.92
CA MET A 237 6.42 7.01 -13.69
C MET A 237 6.29 5.50 -13.79
N TYR A 238 5.98 4.95 -14.98
CA TYR A 238 5.64 3.55 -15.15
C TYR A 238 6.38 2.92 -16.33
N THR A 239 6.77 1.66 -16.18
CA THR A 239 7.32 0.85 -17.29
C THR A 239 6.20 0.34 -18.21
N PRO A 240 6.52 -0.19 -19.41
CA PRO A 240 5.54 -0.81 -20.29
C PRO A 240 4.80 -2.01 -19.67
N VAL A 241 5.41 -2.68 -18.68
CA VAL A 241 4.81 -3.80 -17.95
C VAL A 241 4.10 -3.37 -16.67
N GLY A 242 3.91 -2.07 -16.45
CA GLY A 242 3.17 -1.52 -15.32
C GLY A 242 3.94 -1.41 -14.00
N ASN A 243 5.24 -1.71 -13.98
CA ASN A 243 6.06 -1.47 -12.80
C ASN A 243 6.28 0.04 -12.60
N GLN A 244 6.37 0.48 -11.34
CA GLN A 244 6.76 1.86 -11.04
C GLN A 244 8.24 2.06 -11.32
N THR A 245 8.59 3.12 -12.04
CA THR A 245 9.97 3.56 -12.23
C THR A 245 10.33 4.52 -11.11
N THR A 246 11.15 4.08 -10.18
CA THR A 246 11.68 4.96 -9.14
C THR A 246 13.15 5.24 -9.39
N TRP A 247 13.44 6.45 -9.82
CA TRP A 247 14.82 6.87 -10.12
C TRP A 247 15.73 6.91 -8.86
N LEU A 248 15.17 7.02 -7.67
CA LEU A 248 15.95 7.20 -6.44
C LEU A 248 15.76 6.10 -5.39
N THR A 249 14.65 5.38 -5.37
CA THR A 249 14.43 4.28 -4.41
C THR A 249 13.35 3.36 -4.94
N GLN A 250 13.70 2.20 -5.41
CA GLN A 250 12.74 1.12 -5.60
C GLN A 250 12.27 0.69 -4.21
N LYS A 251 11.15 1.24 -3.76
CA LYS A 251 10.64 0.99 -2.41
C LYS A 251 9.89 -0.32 -2.29
N ASN A 252 9.39 -0.84 -3.41
CA ASN A 252 8.51 -2.00 -3.45
C ASN A 252 9.05 -3.04 -4.42
N ILE A 253 8.68 -4.29 -4.23
CA ILE A 253 8.92 -5.37 -5.18
C ILE A 253 8.25 -4.99 -6.51
N PRO A 254 8.89 -5.19 -7.67
CA PRO A 254 8.23 -4.98 -8.96
C PRO A 254 6.91 -5.75 -9.03
N ILE A 255 5.86 -5.11 -9.58
CA ILE A 255 4.53 -5.72 -9.68
C ILE A 255 4.60 -7.02 -10.50
N SER A 256 5.44 -7.05 -11.54
CA SER A 256 5.67 -8.27 -12.34
C SER A 256 6.19 -9.44 -11.49
N GLU A 257 7.14 -9.21 -10.60
CA GLU A 257 7.67 -10.25 -9.70
C GLU A 257 6.59 -10.73 -8.71
N GLN A 258 5.72 -9.84 -8.25
CA GLN A 258 4.62 -10.21 -7.36
C GLN A 258 3.56 -11.05 -8.08
N ILE A 259 3.25 -10.73 -9.33
CA ILE A 259 2.37 -11.54 -10.18
C ILE A 259 2.97 -12.94 -10.36
N ASP A 260 4.24 -13.03 -10.72
CA ASP A 260 4.93 -14.30 -10.94
C ASP A 260 4.96 -15.15 -9.66
N TYR A 261 5.21 -14.53 -8.51
CA TYR A 261 5.18 -15.20 -7.20
C TYR A 261 3.82 -15.87 -6.94
N PHE A 262 2.70 -15.15 -7.07
CA PHE A 262 1.39 -15.72 -6.80
C PHE A 262 0.96 -16.73 -7.88
N LYS A 263 1.34 -16.55 -9.15
CA LYS A 263 1.11 -17.54 -10.21
C LYS A 263 1.84 -18.85 -9.94
N GLN A 264 3.09 -18.80 -9.49
CA GLN A 264 3.85 -19.99 -9.09
C GLN A 264 3.19 -20.71 -7.91
N LYS A 265 2.73 -19.97 -6.90
CA LYS A 265 1.99 -20.56 -5.77
C LYS A 265 0.72 -21.26 -6.24
N MET A 266 -0.05 -20.66 -7.14
CA MET A 266 -1.27 -21.25 -7.71
C MET A 266 -0.96 -22.55 -8.48
N GLN A 267 0.09 -22.58 -9.30
CA GLN A 267 0.52 -23.77 -10.04
C GLN A 267 0.95 -24.90 -9.10
N ASN A 268 1.67 -24.58 -8.03
CA ASN A 268 2.12 -25.58 -7.05
C ASN A 268 0.93 -26.25 -6.34
N ILE A 269 -0.13 -25.49 -6.02
CA ILE A 269 -1.35 -26.08 -5.43
C ILE A 269 -2.04 -27.01 -6.41
N GLN A 270 -2.19 -26.58 -7.66
CA GLN A 270 -2.80 -27.41 -8.70
C GLN A 270 -2.03 -28.72 -8.93
N SER A 271 -0.69 -28.66 -8.89
CA SER A 271 0.16 -29.88 -9.06
C SER A 271 0.12 -30.83 -7.86
N GLN A 272 -0.33 -30.39 -6.67
CA GLN A 272 -0.49 -31.24 -5.49
C GLN A 272 -1.86 -31.92 -5.42
N LEU A 273 -2.82 -31.47 -6.24
CA LEU A 273 -4.18 -32.03 -6.31
C LEU A 273 -4.33 -33.11 -7.41
N VAL A 274 -3.31 -33.28 -8.23
CA VAL A 274 -3.21 -34.32 -9.27
C VAL A 274 -2.33 -35.47 -8.79
#